data_7058c930dde1c8cd78b1e7109b0e0eac
#
_entry.id   7058c930dde1c8cd78b1e7109b0e0eac
#
_cell.length_a   1.000
_cell.length_b   1.000
_cell.length_c   1.000
_cell.angle_alpha   90.00
_cell.angle_beta   90.00
_cell.angle_gamma   90.00
#
_symmetry.space_group_name_H-M   'P 1'
#
loop_
_entity.id
_entity.type
_entity.pdbx_description
1 polymer ?
#
loop_
_entity_poly.entity_id
_entity_poly.type
_entity_poly.pdbx_seq_one_letter_code
_entity_poly.pdbx_strand_id
1 'polypeptide(L)' 'MPYRSNSDLPPSVQAHLPPHAQDIYREAFNHAFAAHAGDPYQEERAHRIAWAAVKRSYVKVGGSWIGRDRT' A
#
# COMPACT_ATOMS: atom_id res chain seq x y z
N MET A 1 -7.16 -10.64 -1.64
CA MET A 1 -7.34 -10.59 -3.10
C MET A 1 -6.42 -9.56 -3.71
N PRO A 2 -5.71 -9.88 -4.79
CA PRO A 2 -4.93 -8.87 -5.50
C PRO A 2 -5.82 -7.78 -6.07
N TYR A 3 -5.29 -6.58 -6.17
CA TYR A 3 -6.02 -5.44 -6.69
C TYR A 3 -5.58 -5.14 -8.12
N ARG A 4 -6.53 -4.96 -9.03
CA ARG A 4 -6.23 -4.69 -10.44
C ARG A 4 -5.91 -3.24 -10.70
N SER A 5 -6.52 -2.36 -9.93
CA SER A 5 -6.33 -0.91 -10.08
C SER A 5 -6.43 -0.24 -8.73
N ASN A 6 -6.06 1.04 -8.69
CA ASN A 6 -6.15 1.80 -7.45
C ASN A 6 -7.58 1.97 -6.97
N SER A 7 -8.55 1.96 -7.88
CA SER A 7 -9.95 2.06 -7.50
C SER A 7 -10.47 0.83 -6.77
N ASP A 8 -9.73 -0.28 -6.83
CA ASP A 8 -10.08 -1.50 -6.10
C ASP A 8 -9.51 -1.53 -4.69
N LEU A 9 -8.61 -0.62 -4.36
CA LEU A 9 -8.01 -0.55 -3.03
C LEU A 9 -9.07 -0.23 -1.97
N PRO A 10 -8.83 -0.61 -0.70
CA PRO A 10 -9.75 -0.24 0.37
C PRO A 10 -10.01 1.26 0.40
N PRO A 11 -11.24 1.69 0.69
CA PRO A 11 -11.56 3.12 0.71
C PRO A 11 -10.65 3.96 1.61
N SER A 12 -10.22 3.41 2.75
CA SER A 12 -9.31 4.12 3.64
C SER A 12 -7.95 4.38 3.00
N VAL A 13 -7.46 3.43 2.20
CA VAL A 13 -6.21 3.59 1.48
C VAL A 13 -6.35 4.67 0.41
N GLN A 14 -7.43 4.60 -0.37
CA GLN A 14 -7.69 5.59 -1.41
C GLN A 14 -7.82 7.01 -0.84
N ALA A 15 -8.47 7.12 0.31
CA ALA A 15 -8.72 8.43 0.94
C ALA A 15 -7.45 9.06 1.49
N HIS A 16 -6.49 8.26 1.93
CA HIS A 16 -5.30 8.77 2.62
C HIS A 16 -4.06 8.89 1.75
N LEU A 17 -3.98 8.14 0.65
CA LEU A 17 -2.78 8.10 -0.17
C LEU A 17 -2.97 8.85 -1.49
N PRO A 18 -1.97 9.66 -1.91
CA PRO A 18 -2.00 10.23 -3.26
C PRO A 18 -1.83 9.13 -4.30
N PRO A 19 -2.17 9.40 -5.58
CA PRO A 19 -2.19 8.34 -6.61
C PRO A 19 -0.91 7.53 -6.73
N HIS A 20 0.25 8.15 -6.70
CA HIS A 20 1.51 7.42 -6.80
C HIS A 20 1.74 6.51 -5.60
N ALA A 21 1.36 6.98 -4.41
CA ALA A 21 1.46 6.15 -3.20
C ALA A 21 0.50 4.96 -3.27
N GLN A 22 -0.67 5.16 -3.88
CA GLN A 22 -1.60 4.06 -4.11
C GLN A 22 -1.01 3.02 -5.05
N ASP A 23 -0.28 3.46 -6.09
CA ASP A 23 0.41 2.54 -6.99
C ASP A 23 1.41 1.67 -6.22
N ILE A 24 2.19 2.30 -5.34
CA ILE A 24 3.18 1.58 -4.53
C ILE A 24 2.48 0.58 -3.62
N TYR A 25 1.41 0.99 -2.97
CA TYR A 25 0.64 0.12 -2.09
C TYR A 25 0.10 -1.09 -2.86
N ARG A 26 -0.54 -0.83 -3.99
CA ARG A 26 -1.16 -1.88 -4.81
C ARG A 26 -0.12 -2.89 -5.29
N GLU A 27 0.98 -2.42 -5.85
CA GLU A 27 2.01 -3.34 -6.37
C GLU A 27 2.65 -4.15 -5.25
N ALA A 28 2.96 -3.52 -4.13
CA ALA A 28 3.55 -4.21 -2.99
C ALA A 28 2.58 -5.22 -2.39
N PHE A 29 1.31 -4.85 -2.28
CA PHE A 29 0.28 -5.76 -1.78
C PHE A 29 0.16 -6.98 -2.68
N ASN A 30 0.03 -6.78 -3.99
CA ASN A 30 -0.16 -7.88 -4.92
C ASN A 30 1.04 -8.84 -4.90
N HIS A 31 2.24 -8.29 -4.86
CA HIS A 31 3.45 -9.10 -4.80
C HIS A 31 3.52 -9.92 -3.51
N ALA A 32 3.27 -9.27 -2.39
CA ALA A 32 3.31 -9.94 -1.08
C ALA A 32 2.19 -10.97 -0.95
N PHE A 33 1.01 -10.67 -1.47
CA PHE A 33 -0.11 -11.59 -1.43
C PHE A 33 0.23 -12.88 -2.15
N ALA A 34 0.83 -12.77 -3.34
CA ALA A 34 1.25 -13.95 -4.10
C ALA A 34 2.37 -14.71 -3.39
N ALA A 35 3.31 -13.99 -2.78
CA ALA A 35 4.46 -14.61 -2.10
C ALA A 35 4.05 -15.40 -0.85
N HIS A 36 2.93 -15.04 -0.23
CA HIS A 36 2.43 -15.70 0.97
C HIS A 36 1.21 -16.59 0.71
N ALA A 37 1.08 -17.09 -0.51
CA ALA A 37 -0.01 -18.00 -0.88
C ALA A 37 -0.05 -19.19 0.07
N GLY A 38 -1.23 -19.52 0.58
CA GLY A 38 -1.41 -20.62 1.52
C GLY A 38 -1.22 -20.25 2.99
N ASP A 39 -0.74 -19.03 3.28
CA ASP A 39 -0.59 -18.57 4.66
C ASP A 39 -1.98 -18.15 5.19
N PRO A 40 -2.38 -18.61 6.39
CA PRO A 40 -3.67 -18.19 6.97
C PRO A 40 -3.76 -16.68 7.21
N TYR A 41 -2.62 -16.00 7.30
CA TYR A 41 -2.57 -14.55 7.51
C TYR A 41 -2.12 -13.81 6.24
N GLN A 42 -2.34 -14.41 5.08
CA GLN A 42 -1.87 -13.90 3.80
C GLN A 42 -2.27 -12.43 3.56
N GLU A 43 -3.54 -12.10 3.73
CA GLU A 43 -4.04 -10.76 3.48
C GLU A 43 -3.48 -9.74 4.48
N GLU A 44 -3.45 -10.11 5.75
CA GLU A 44 -2.91 -9.24 6.80
C GLU A 44 -1.44 -8.93 6.57
N ARG A 45 -0.66 -9.96 6.22
CA ARG A 45 0.77 -9.77 5.92
C ARG A 45 0.98 -8.90 4.70
N ALA A 46 0.14 -9.08 3.68
CA ALA A 46 0.24 -8.29 2.46
C ALA A 46 -0.05 -6.80 2.73
N HIS A 47 -1.05 -6.50 3.55
CA HIS A 47 -1.33 -5.11 3.93
C HIS A 47 -0.17 -4.50 4.71
N ARG A 48 0.41 -5.24 5.63
CA ARG A 48 1.55 -4.76 6.42
C ARG A 48 2.75 -4.44 5.53
N ILE A 49 3.04 -5.32 4.60
CA ILE A 49 4.15 -5.14 3.65
C ILE A 49 3.86 -3.95 2.72
N ALA A 50 2.61 -3.80 2.28
CA ALA A 50 2.23 -2.69 1.42
C ALA A 50 2.43 -1.34 2.13
N TRP A 51 2.01 -1.22 3.38
CA TRP A 51 2.23 0.00 4.15
C TRP A 51 3.71 0.28 4.38
N ALA A 52 4.52 -0.78 4.63
CA ALA A 52 5.95 -0.61 4.77
C ALA A 52 6.58 -0.07 3.49
N ALA A 53 6.11 -0.53 2.34
CA ALA A 53 6.59 -0.05 1.05
C ALA A 53 6.27 1.43 0.83
N VAL A 54 5.05 1.84 1.19
CA VAL A 54 4.65 3.25 1.10
C VAL A 54 5.55 4.12 1.99
N LYS A 55 5.82 3.66 3.20
CA LYS A 55 6.62 4.42 4.16
C LYS A 55 8.08 4.61 3.75
N ARG A 56 8.56 3.81 2.81
CA ARG A 56 9.91 3.99 2.27
C ARG A 56 10.00 5.23 1.38
N SER A 57 8.93 5.57 0.70
CA SER A 57 8.91 6.66 -0.27
C SER A 57 8.09 7.85 0.17
N TYR A 58 7.25 7.69 1.17
CA TYR A 58 6.35 8.72 1.66
C TYR A 58 6.45 8.85 3.17
N VAL A 59 6.16 10.05 3.65
CA VAL A 59 6.11 10.34 5.09
C VAL A 59 4.81 11.05 5.40
N LYS A 60 4.22 10.73 6.55
CA LYS A 60 2.98 11.36 6.98
C LYS A 60 3.30 12.66 7.72
N VAL A 61 2.81 13.77 7.20
CA VAL A 61 3.00 15.09 7.76
C VAL A 61 1.65 15.78 7.89
N GLY A 62 1.26 16.09 9.12
CA GLY A 62 0.00 16.78 9.36
C GLY A 62 -1.23 16.06 8.82
N GLY A 63 -1.21 14.73 8.84
CA GLY A 63 -2.32 13.94 8.36
C GLY A 63 -2.28 13.64 6.87
N SER A 64 -1.28 14.16 6.16
CA SER A 64 -1.12 13.92 4.71
C SER A 64 0.14 13.13 4.43
N TRP A 65 0.08 12.28 3.41
CA TRP A 65 1.25 11.53 2.95
C TRP A 65 1.92 12.30 1.83
N ILE A 66 3.20 12.65 2.02
CA ILE A 66 3.99 13.36 1.02
C ILE A 66 5.25 12.59 0.68
N GLY A 67 5.73 12.74 -0.56
CA GLY A 67 6.96 12.11 -0.99
C GLY A 67 8.15 12.57 -0.17
N ARG A 68 9.01 11.63 0.22
CA ARG A 68 10.16 11.94 1.07
C ARG A 68 11.16 12.88 0.42
N ASP A 69 11.29 12.80 -0.88
CA ASP A 69 12.22 13.65 -1.61
C ASP A 69 11.75 15.10 -1.72
N ARG A 70 10.56 15.42 -1.20
CA ARG A 70 10.02 16.77 -1.14
C ARG A 70 10.07 17.38 0.26
N THR A 71 10.57 16.64 1.22
CA THR A 71 10.63 17.10 2.62
C THR A 71 11.98 17.69 3.01
#